data_118e30ed89cb056213aa3032c5c3b9bb
#
_entry.id   118e30ed89cb056213aa3032c5c3b9bb
#
_cell.length_a   1.000
_cell.length_b   1.000
_cell.length_c   1.000
_cell.angle_alpha   90.00
_cell.angle_beta   90.00
_cell.angle_gamma   90.00
#
_symmetry.space_group_name_H-M   'P 1'
#
loop_
_entity.id
_entity.type
_entity.pdbx_description
1 polymer ?
#
loop_
_entity_poly.entity_id
_entity_poly.type
_entity_poly.pdbx_seq_one_letter_code
_entity_poly.pdbx_strand_id
1 'polypeptide(L)'
;MSTTGQGGHGRARPRVARGAVGAADGLLLVDKPAGISSHDVVAAARRLAATRKVGHAGTLDPMATGLLVLGIGRATRLLTYLVGADKDYEATLRLGQETLTEDAEGEITAGAGCRPEDLPAALLSAALGSLTGEIMQVPSAVSAIKVGGVRSYARVRQGEAVELAARPVTVSSLDLRGQPRGATAADGTAVVDLDLGVSCSSGTYVRAIARDLGAALGCGAHLTALRRTRVGPFDVGEAKTLEALSAQVEADAASTRPGGLRVLGLSEAARRCFPAVELTEAEAGALGHGQALPASTLERAQAPAHPITPKSEASPGHQDSQEAAPGDAGPGPVVAGFAPDGAVVALLAARGSRARPVLVLAPA
;
A
#
# COMPACT_ATOMS: atom_id res chain seq x y z
N MET A 1 15.36 45.26 -12.62
CA MET A 1 15.81 43.90 -12.36
C MET A 1 14.93 43.32 -11.27
N SER A 2 13.84 42.68 -11.65
CA SER A 2 12.87 42.11 -10.72
C SER A 2 13.04 40.60 -10.77
N THR A 3 13.54 40.03 -9.69
CA THR A 3 13.63 38.59 -9.47
C THR A 3 12.25 38.07 -9.07
N THR A 4 11.55 37.44 -10.02
CA THR A 4 10.33 36.69 -9.73
C THR A 4 10.71 35.40 -8.98
N GLY A 5 10.48 35.42 -7.66
CA GLY A 5 10.59 34.22 -6.83
C GLY A 5 9.59 33.18 -7.27
N GLN A 6 10.08 32.00 -7.65
CA GLN A 6 9.27 30.81 -7.88
C GLN A 6 8.63 30.39 -6.55
N GLY A 7 7.34 30.68 -6.43
CA GLY A 7 6.51 30.27 -5.30
C GLY A 7 6.39 28.74 -5.28
N GLY A 8 6.94 28.11 -4.25
CA GLY A 8 6.69 26.71 -3.96
C GLY A 8 5.18 26.46 -3.89
N HIS A 9 4.66 25.60 -4.76
CA HIS A 9 3.26 25.18 -4.75
C HIS A 9 3.00 24.40 -3.45
N GLY A 10 2.58 25.10 -2.41
CA GLY A 10 2.10 24.50 -1.17
C GLY A 10 0.90 23.62 -1.50
N ARG A 11 1.09 22.29 -1.48
CA ARG A 11 0.01 21.33 -1.66
C ARG A 11 -1.13 21.66 -0.70
N ALA A 12 -2.31 21.99 -1.21
CA ALA A 12 -3.47 22.28 -0.38
C ALA A 12 -3.89 21.03 0.37
N ARG A 13 -3.88 21.08 1.70
CA ARG A 13 -4.37 19.97 2.53
C ARG A 13 -5.87 19.78 2.30
N PRO A 14 -6.36 18.53 2.19
CA PRO A 14 -7.78 18.28 2.01
C PRO A 14 -8.57 18.86 3.19
N ARG A 15 -9.60 19.65 2.90
CA ARG A 15 -10.54 20.15 3.90
C ARG A 15 -11.62 19.10 4.09
N VAL A 16 -11.73 18.57 5.30
CA VAL A 16 -12.74 17.58 5.67
C VAL A 16 -13.44 17.98 6.96
N ALA A 17 -14.64 17.47 7.17
CA ALA A 17 -15.40 17.64 8.40
C ALA A 17 -14.64 17.10 9.62
N ARG A 18 -15.06 17.53 10.80
CA ARG A 18 -14.59 16.94 12.06
C ARG A 18 -15.67 16.03 12.64
N GLY A 19 -15.30 14.78 12.96
CA GLY A 19 -16.20 13.86 13.65
C GLY A 19 -16.67 14.41 14.99
N ALA A 20 -17.95 14.29 15.27
CA ALA A 20 -18.56 14.69 16.54
C ALA A 20 -18.15 13.75 17.68
N VAL A 21 -18.01 12.45 17.38
CA VAL A 21 -17.58 11.39 18.30
C VAL A 21 -16.44 10.58 17.68
N GLY A 22 -15.65 9.91 18.52
CA GLY A 22 -14.58 9.05 18.06
C GLY A 22 -15.13 7.85 17.29
N ALA A 23 -14.51 7.55 16.13
CA ALA A 23 -14.86 6.36 15.37
C ALA A 23 -14.49 5.07 16.14
N ALA A 24 -15.25 4.01 15.88
CA ALA A 24 -14.91 2.67 16.37
C ALA A 24 -13.57 2.18 15.80
N ASP A 25 -12.98 1.17 16.44
CA ASP A 25 -11.80 0.48 15.93
C ASP A 25 -12.13 -0.29 14.65
N GLY A 26 -11.36 -0.06 13.57
CA GLY A 26 -11.62 -0.73 12.30
C GLY A 26 -10.73 -0.22 11.16
N LEU A 27 -10.96 -0.74 9.96
CA LEU A 27 -10.30 -0.27 8.75
C LEU A 27 -11.16 0.77 8.04
N LEU A 28 -10.52 1.76 7.46
CA LEU A 28 -11.13 2.74 6.56
C LEU A 28 -10.49 2.60 5.19
N LEU A 29 -11.29 2.32 4.18
CA LEU A 29 -10.87 2.21 2.80
C LEU A 29 -11.08 3.58 2.13
N VAL A 30 -10.00 4.21 1.69
CA VAL A 30 -10.02 5.54 1.09
C VAL A 30 -9.56 5.46 -0.35
N ASP A 31 -10.36 5.98 -1.29
CA ASP A 31 -9.92 6.28 -2.65
C ASP A 31 -9.13 7.60 -2.61
N LYS A 32 -7.81 7.49 -2.61
CA LYS A 32 -6.92 8.64 -2.54
C LYS A 32 -6.93 9.40 -3.87
N PRO A 33 -7.23 10.69 -3.89
CA PRO A 33 -7.08 11.50 -5.09
C PRO A 33 -5.60 11.76 -5.41
N ALA A 34 -5.31 12.18 -6.65
CA ALA A 34 -4.00 12.69 -7.03
C ALA A 34 -3.64 14.00 -6.31
N GLY A 35 -2.35 14.33 -6.27
CA GLY A 35 -1.83 15.61 -5.78
C GLY A 35 -1.62 15.71 -4.28
N ILE A 36 -2.06 14.74 -3.47
CA ILE A 36 -1.85 14.72 -2.01
C ILE A 36 -1.07 13.49 -1.57
N SER A 37 -0.33 13.60 -0.49
CA SER A 37 0.42 12.47 0.07
C SER A 37 -0.47 11.52 0.89
N SER A 38 -0.02 10.28 1.10
CA SER A 38 -0.67 9.34 2.04
C SER A 38 -0.74 9.91 3.47
N HIS A 39 0.21 10.75 3.88
CA HIS A 39 0.20 11.43 5.18
C HIS A 39 -0.91 12.49 5.28
N ASP A 40 -1.21 13.19 4.19
CA ASP A 40 -2.33 14.15 4.15
C ASP A 40 -3.66 13.43 4.30
N VAL A 41 -3.81 12.24 3.69
CA VAL A 41 -5.00 11.38 3.87
C VAL A 41 -5.11 10.91 5.32
N VAL A 42 -4.00 10.49 5.96
CA VAL A 42 -3.99 10.12 7.40
C VAL A 42 -4.40 11.33 8.26
N ALA A 43 -3.92 12.54 7.94
CA ALA A 43 -4.31 13.74 8.68
C ALA A 43 -5.81 14.05 8.53
N ALA A 44 -6.36 13.91 7.30
CA ALA A 44 -7.79 14.03 7.05
C ALA A 44 -8.59 12.97 7.82
N ALA A 45 -8.18 11.70 7.77
CA ALA A 45 -8.83 10.61 8.47
C ALA A 45 -8.82 10.80 10.00
N ARG A 46 -7.75 11.34 10.58
CA ARG A 46 -7.70 11.71 12.02
C ARG A 46 -8.78 12.72 12.40
N ARG A 47 -9.03 13.68 11.51
CA ARG A 47 -10.08 14.69 11.71
C ARG A 47 -11.47 14.08 11.56
N LEU A 48 -11.71 13.30 10.51
CA LEU A 48 -12.97 12.60 10.27
C LEU A 48 -13.34 11.63 11.40
N ALA A 49 -12.35 10.84 11.86
CA ALA A 49 -12.54 9.83 12.90
C ALA A 49 -12.47 10.39 14.33
N ALA A 50 -12.24 11.69 14.52
CA ALA A 50 -12.08 12.34 15.82
C ALA A 50 -11.05 11.62 16.73
N THR A 51 -9.98 11.02 16.16
CA THR A 51 -8.93 10.31 16.90
C THR A 51 -7.54 10.55 16.28
N ARG A 52 -6.50 10.52 17.10
CA ARG A 52 -5.10 10.58 16.63
C ARG A 52 -4.55 9.23 16.20
N LYS A 53 -5.15 8.12 16.65
CA LYS A 53 -4.67 6.78 16.40
C LYS A 53 -5.12 6.28 15.01
N VAL A 54 -4.42 6.76 13.98
CA VAL A 54 -4.65 6.41 12.57
C VAL A 54 -3.30 6.19 11.88
N GLY A 55 -3.18 5.09 11.14
CA GLY A 55 -2.04 4.73 10.29
C GLY A 55 -2.51 4.22 8.93
N HIS A 56 -1.57 3.87 8.02
CA HIS A 56 -1.89 3.32 6.70
C HIS A 56 -1.06 2.06 6.38
N ALA A 57 -1.59 1.20 5.49
CA ALA A 57 -0.94 -0.01 4.99
C ALA A 57 -0.35 0.22 3.59
N GLY A 58 0.84 0.80 3.53
CA GLY A 58 1.58 1.04 2.28
C GLY A 58 1.31 2.42 1.67
N THR A 59 2.40 3.14 1.45
CA THR A 59 2.40 4.48 0.86
C THR A 59 1.92 4.45 -0.59
N LEU A 60 1.21 5.49 -1.01
CA LEU A 60 1.01 5.89 -2.40
C LEU A 60 1.73 7.21 -2.62
N ASP A 61 2.43 7.32 -3.75
CA ASP A 61 3.05 8.57 -4.19
C ASP A 61 2.00 9.67 -4.40
N PRO A 62 2.36 10.96 -4.35
CA PRO A 62 1.37 12.02 -4.48
C PRO A 62 0.60 11.99 -5.80
N MET A 63 1.26 11.69 -6.92
CA MET A 63 0.61 11.56 -8.22
C MET A 63 -0.34 10.36 -8.31
N ALA A 64 -0.06 9.28 -7.55
CA ALA A 64 -0.85 8.06 -7.59
C ALA A 64 -2.21 8.23 -6.92
N THR A 65 -3.20 7.50 -7.44
CA THR A 65 -4.59 7.47 -6.94
C THR A 65 -4.97 6.08 -6.42
N GLY A 66 -6.18 5.93 -5.92
CA GLY A 66 -6.77 4.63 -5.61
C GLY A 66 -6.65 4.22 -4.15
N LEU A 67 -6.77 2.93 -3.91
CA LEU A 67 -7.01 2.37 -2.58
C LEU A 67 -5.86 2.63 -1.59
N LEU A 68 -6.18 3.34 -0.54
CA LEU A 68 -5.35 3.49 0.66
C LEU A 68 -6.09 2.92 1.87
N VAL A 69 -5.59 1.81 2.41
CA VAL A 69 -6.16 1.16 3.59
C VAL A 69 -5.61 1.82 4.84
N LEU A 70 -6.50 2.37 5.67
CA LEU A 70 -6.16 2.99 6.94
C LEU A 70 -6.67 2.13 8.10
N GLY A 71 -5.88 2.05 9.18
CA GLY A 71 -6.31 1.48 10.45
C GLY A 71 -6.66 2.60 11.43
N ILE A 72 -7.80 2.46 12.11
CA ILE A 72 -8.27 3.38 13.15
C ILE A 72 -8.28 2.65 14.48
N GLY A 73 -7.79 3.29 15.53
CA GLY A 73 -7.75 2.74 16.87
C GLY A 73 -6.91 1.46 16.95
N ARG A 74 -7.48 0.37 17.46
CA ARG A 74 -6.79 -0.93 17.57
C ARG A 74 -6.46 -1.55 16.23
N ALA A 75 -7.20 -1.24 15.15
CA ALA A 75 -6.92 -1.73 13.81
C ALA A 75 -5.57 -1.25 13.24
N THR A 76 -4.95 -0.20 13.81
CA THR A 76 -3.57 0.17 13.46
C THR A 76 -2.58 -0.98 13.63
N ARG A 77 -2.86 -1.93 14.53
CA ARG A 77 -2.03 -3.10 14.77
C ARG A 77 -2.15 -4.17 13.67
N LEU A 78 -3.27 -4.18 12.91
CA LEU A 78 -3.45 -5.06 11.75
C LEU A 78 -2.66 -4.58 10.53
N LEU A 79 -2.28 -3.31 10.49
CA LEU A 79 -1.59 -2.71 9.34
C LEU A 79 -0.24 -3.38 9.03
N THR A 80 0.45 -3.90 10.05
CA THR A 80 1.72 -4.62 9.88
C THR A 80 1.57 -5.81 8.93
N TYR A 81 0.46 -6.53 9.01
CA TYR A 81 0.15 -7.65 8.13
C TYR A 81 -0.29 -7.17 6.74
N LEU A 82 -1.13 -6.13 6.68
CA LEU A 82 -1.63 -5.54 5.44
C LEU A 82 -0.53 -4.88 4.59
N VAL A 83 0.51 -4.33 5.20
CA VAL A 83 1.69 -3.81 4.48
C VAL A 83 2.33 -4.90 3.63
N GLY A 84 2.39 -6.14 4.11
CA GLY A 84 2.94 -7.29 3.40
C GLY A 84 2.06 -7.87 2.28
N ALA A 85 0.77 -7.48 2.21
CA ALA A 85 -0.16 -8.02 1.22
C ALA A 85 0.22 -7.64 -0.22
N ASP A 86 -0.15 -8.49 -1.18
CA ASP A 86 -0.03 -8.21 -2.61
C ASP A 86 -0.96 -7.06 -3.03
N LYS A 87 -0.60 -6.42 -4.13
CA LYS A 87 -1.29 -5.23 -4.63
C LYS A 87 -1.47 -5.30 -6.13
N ASP A 88 -2.61 -4.77 -6.59
CA ASP A 88 -2.86 -4.58 -8.02
C ASP A 88 -2.93 -3.10 -8.33
N TYR A 89 -2.45 -2.79 -9.54
CA TYR A 89 -2.40 -1.43 -10.06
C TYR A 89 -2.84 -1.38 -11.52
N GLU A 90 -3.44 -0.27 -11.89
CA GLU A 90 -3.52 0.22 -13.26
C GLU A 90 -2.49 1.33 -13.41
N ALA A 91 -1.67 1.24 -14.45
CA ALA A 91 -0.58 2.18 -14.70
C ALA A 91 -0.57 2.61 -16.16
N THR A 92 -0.28 3.88 -16.43
CA THR A 92 0.09 4.35 -17.77
C THR A 92 1.57 4.71 -17.75
N LEU A 93 2.34 4.04 -18.61
CA LEU A 93 3.75 4.28 -18.83
C LEU A 93 3.93 5.06 -20.13
N ARG A 94 4.80 6.06 -20.12
CA ARG A 94 5.24 6.78 -21.30
C ARG A 94 6.65 6.35 -21.69
N LEU A 95 6.78 5.77 -22.87
CA LEU A 95 8.05 5.43 -23.50
C LEU A 95 8.57 6.62 -24.31
N GLY A 96 9.90 6.76 -24.39
CA GLY A 96 10.57 7.81 -25.17
C GLY A 96 11.08 8.97 -24.35
N GLN A 97 10.76 9.04 -23.06
CA GLN A 97 11.27 10.05 -22.13
C GLN A 97 11.55 9.45 -20.76
N GLU A 98 12.61 9.92 -20.11
CA GLU A 98 12.93 9.61 -18.71
C GLU A 98 12.74 10.86 -17.84
N THR A 99 12.38 10.65 -16.56
CA THR A 99 12.28 11.72 -15.57
C THR A 99 13.07 11.38 -14.31
N LEU A 100 13.50 12.41 -13.58
CA LEU A 100 14.28 12.28 -12.35
C LEU A 100 13.58 11.43 -11.27
N THR A 101 12.25 11.49 -11.22
CA THR A 101 11.44 10.76 -10.22
C THR A 101 10.86 9.45 -10.76
N GLU A 102 11.13 9.11 -12.04
CA GLU A 102 10.56 7.97 -12.76
C GLU A 102 9.02 8.07 -12.89
N ASP A 103 8.45 9.28 -12.69
CA ASP A 103 7.03 9.61 -12.84
C ASP A 103 6.83 11.03 -13.41
N ALA A 104 5.57 11.42 -13.65
CA ALA A 104 5.20 12.70 -14.24
C ALA A 104 5.47 13.93 -13.36
N GLU A 105 5.85 13.78 -12.08
CA GLU A 105 6.19 14.90 -11.19
C GLU A 105 7.68 15.31 -11.34
N GLY A 106 8.51 14.48 -11.98
CA GLY A 106 9.94 14.73 -12.19
C GLY A 106 10.26 15.55 -13.43
N GLU A 107 11.38 16.29 -13.38
CA GLU A 107 11.95 16.94 -14.57
C GLU A 107 12.41 15.87 -15.59
N ILE A 108 12.25 16.15 -16.88
CA ILE A 108 12.72 15.27 -17.97
C ILE A 108 14.26 15.28 -17.95
N THR A 109 14.86 14.10 -17.88
CA THR A 109 16.32 13.90 -17.86
C THR A 109 16.88 13.40 -19.18
N ALA A 110 16.05 12.69 -19.97
CA ALA A 110 16.38 12.22 -21.32
C ALA A 110 15.12 12.09 -22.17
N GLY A 111 15.26 12.25 -23.48
CA GLY A 111 14.19 12.14 -24.46
C GLY A 111 14.70 11.50 -25.75
N ALA A 112 14.89 10.18 -25.75
CA ALA A 112 15.32 9.41 -26.93
C ALA A 112 14.24 9.35 -28.02
N GLY A 113 12.98 9.55 -27.61
CA GLY A 113 11.82 9.35 -28.46
C GLY A 113 11.45 7.88 -28.61
N CYS A 114 10.19 7.62 -28.96
CA CYS A 114 9.66 6.30 -29.28
C CYS A 114 8.41 6.45 -30.15
N ARG A 115 8.23 5.56 -31.10
CA ARG A 115 7.05 5.50 -31.96
C ARG A 115 6.42 4.11 -31.94
N PRO A 116 5.11 3.95 -32.21
CA PRO A 116 4.47 2.64 -32.21
C PRO A 116 5.15 1.62 -33.17
N GLU A 117 5.69 2.06 -34.28
CA GLU A 117 6.44 1.23 -35.22
C GLU A 117 7.76 0.69 -34.69
N ASP A 118 8.34 1.34 -33.67
CA ASP A 118 9.55 0.90 -32.94
C ASP A 118 9.28 -0.22 -31.94
N LEU A 119 8.00 -0.56 -31.73
CA LEU A 119 7.53 -1.52 -30.72
C LEU A 119 6.81 -2.73 -31.35
N PRO A 120 7.51 -3.59 -32.10
CA PRO A 120 6.91 -4.85 -32.55
C PRO A 120 6.35 -5.63 -31.37
N ALA A 121 5.17 -6.25 -31.54
CA ALA A 121 4.49 -6.97 -30.44
C ALA A 121 5.37 -8.02 -29.76
N ALA A 122 6.22 -8.72 -30.52
CA ALA A 122 7.15 -9.70 -29.99
C ALA A 122 8.22 -9.06 -29.07
N LEU A 123 8.75 -7.87 -29.43
CA LEU A 123 9.73 -7.15 -28.62
C LEU A 123 9.09 -6.68 -27.30
N LEU A 124 7.91 -6.05 -27.38
CA LEU A 124 7.18 -5.58 -26.22
C LEU A 124 6.80 -6.74 -25.28
N SER A 125 6.31 -7.86 -25.84
CA SER A 125 5.97 -9.05 -25.06
C SER A 125 7.19 -9.66 -24.36
N ALA A 126 8.35 -9.71 -25.05
CA ALA A 126 9.60 -10.19 -24.44
C ALA A 126 10.07 -9.28 -23.30
N ALA A 127 9.99 -7.96 -23.48
CA ALA A 127 10.37 -6.99 -22.46
C ALA A 127 9.46 -7.06 -21.22
N LEU A 128 8.13 -7.15 -21.41
CA LEU A 128 7.17 -7.35 -20.31
C LEU A 128 7.41 -8.69 -19.60
N GLY A 129 7.67 -9.76 -20.38
CA GLY A 129 7.98 -11.08 -19.82
C GLY A 129 9.24 -11.10 -18.94
N SER A 130 10.28 -10.31 -19.29
CA SER A 130 11.52 -10.22 -18.50
C SER A 130 11.33 -9.52 -17.15
N LEU A 131 10.26 -8.75 -16.99
CA LEU A 131 9.90 -8.04 -15.74
C LEU A 131 8.79 -8.75 -14.96
N THR A 132 8.38 -9.96 -15.37
CA THR A 132 7.36 -10.78 -14.72
C THR A 132 8.01 -11.95 -13.99
N GLY A 133 7.43 -12.37 -12.87
CA GLY A 133 7.97 -13.41 -12.00
C GLY A 133 8.79 -12.84 -10.83
N GLU A 134 9.71 -13.64 -10.31
CA GLU A 134 10.66 -13.21 -9.29
C GLU A 134 11.80 -12.43 -9.96
N ILE A 135 11.93 -11.16 -9.63
CA ILE A 135 12.95 -10.27 -10.20
C ILE A 135 13.75 -9.54 -9.12
N MET A 136 14.97 -9.17 -9.44
CA MET A 136 15.78 -8.29 -8.62
C MET A 136 15.57 -6.85 -9.07
N GLN A 137 14.86 -6.05 -8.27
CA GLN A 137 14.53 -4.67 -8.60
C GLN A 137 15.38 -3.69 -7.77
N VAL A 138 16.01 -2.72 -8.42
CA VAL A 138 16.59 -1.55 -7.78
C VAL A 138 15.44 -0.58 -7.50
N PRO A 139 15.15 -0.24 -6.22
CA PRO A 139 14.08 0.70 -5.88
C PRO A 139 14.29 2.06 -6.53
N SER A 140 13.19 2.82 -6.70
CA SER A 140 13.29 4.23 -7.12
C SER A 140 14.16 5.03 -6.15
N ALA A 141 15.10 5.81 -6.67
CA ALA A 141 15.96 6.68 -5.87
C ALA A 141 15.15 7.73 -5.10
N VAL A 142 14.02 8.17 -5.65
CA VAL A 142 13.06 9.08 -4.99
C VAL A 142 12.05 8.25 -4.21
N SER A 143 12.46 7.70 -3.07
CA SER A 143 11.61 6.84 -2.24
C SER A 143 11.70 7.19 -0.74
N ALA A 144 10.84 6.56 0.06
CA ALA A 144 10.84 6.69 1.51
C ALA A 144 11.95 5.86 2.20
N ILE A 145 12.77 5.11 1.44
CA ILE A 145 13.87 4.31 1.97
C ILE A 145 14.86 5.23 2.68
N LYS A 146 15.31 4.84 3.87
CA LYS A 146 16.35 5.56 4.62
C LYS A 146 17.73 5.01 4.24
N VAL A 147 18.64 5.88 3.84
CA VAL A 147 20.06 5.60 3.62
C VAL A 147 20.88 6.42 4.60
N GLY A 148 21.57 5.76 5.53
CA GLY A 148 22.30 6.48 6.59
C GLY A 148 21.39 7.33 7.51
N GLY A 149 20.15 6.86 7.79
CA GLY A 149 19.19 7.58 8.65
C GLY A 149 18.38 8.68 7.95
N VAL A 150 18.76 9.10 6.74
CA VAL A 150 18.06 10.14 5.94
C VAL A 150 17.25 9.46 4.83
N ARG A 151 16.03 9.95 4.59
CA ARG A 151 15.19 9.42 3.49
C ARG A 151 15.86 9.71 2.14
N SER A 152 15.91 8.71 1.25
CA SER A 152 16.51 8.79 -0.09
C SER A 152 15.99 10.00 -0.88
N TYR A 153 14.69 10.24 -0.87
CA TYR A 153 14.03 11.40 -1.46
C TYR A 153 14.66 12.77 -1.02
N ALA A 154 15.05 12.90 0.25
CA ALA A 154 15.65 14.15 0.74
C ALA A 154 17.08 14.36 0.20
N ARG A 155 17.84 13.28 0.00
CA ARG A 155 19.19 13.31 -0.58
C ARG A 155 19.16 13.64 -2.07
N VAL A 156 18.26 12.99 -2.83
CA VAL A 156 18.11 13.27 -4.28
C VAL A 156 17.75 14.75 -4.50
N ARG A 157 16.90 15.34 -3.68
CA ARG A 157 16.60 16.78 -3.75
C ARG A 157 17.80 17.70 -3.45
N GLN A 158 18.79 17.20 -2.74
CA GLN A 158 20.05 17.90 -2.46
C GLN A 158 21.10 17.64 -3.54
N GLY A 159 20.74 16.91 -4.64
CA GLY A 159 21.64 16.60 -5.74
C GLY A 159 22.58 15.42 -5.43
N GLU A 160 22.37 14.68 -4.34
CA GLU A 160 23.18 13.52 -4.02
C GLU A 160 22.76 12.30 -4.86
N ALA A 161 23.72 11.60 -5.47
CA ALA A 161 23.49 10.29 -6.06
C ALA A 161 23.25 9.27 -4.94
N VAL A 162 22.12 8.56 -4.97
CA VAL A 162 21.78 7.53 -4.00
C VAL A 162 21.79 6.17 -4.68
N GLU A 163 22.80 5.36 -4.39
CA GLU A 163 22.82 3.97 -4.82
C GLU A 163 22.00 3.12 -3.87
N LEU A 164 21.00 2.41 -4.41
CA LEU A 164 20.16 1.47 -3.69
C LEU A 164 20.45 0.06 -4.15
N ALA A 165 20.61 -0.87 -3.20
CA ALA A 165 20.79 -2.28 -3.52
C ALA A 165 19.49 -2.85 -4.14
N ALA A 166 19.67 -3.70 -5.15
CA ALA A 166 18.57 -4.48 -5.71
C ALA A 166 17.96 -5.40 -4.65
N ARG A 167 16.63 -5.59 -4.72
CA ARG A 167 15.87 -6.41 -3.77
C ARG A 167 14.96 -7.37 -4.51
N PRO A 168 14.76 -8.59 -4.00
CA PRO A 168 13.84 -9.52 -4.60
C PRO A 168 12.40 -9.01 -4.45
N VAL A 169 11.66 -9.00 -5.55
CA VAL A 169 10.21 -8.72 -5.61
C VAL A 169 9.57 -9.71 -6.57
N THR A 170 8.25 -9.93 -6.43
CA THR A 170 7.50 -10.77 -7.35
C THR A 170 6.49 -9.90 -8.09
N VAL A 171 6.57 -9.88 -9.41
CA VAL A 171 5.55 -9.34 -10.30
C VAL A 171 4.76 -10.52 -10.83
N SER A 172 3.60 -10.80 -10.23
CA SER A 172 2.80 -11.98 -10.57
C SER A 172 2.09 -11.84 -11.92
N SER A 173 1.76 -10.61 -12.34
CA SER A 173 1.35 -10.31 -13.72
C SER A 173 1.75 -8.90 -14.12
N LEU A 174 2.02 -8.73 -15.43
CA LEU A 174 2.29 -7.45 -16.07
C LEU A 174 1.64 -7.49 -17.46
N ASP A 175 0.39 -7.02 -17.54
CA ASP A 175 -0.49 -7.22 -18.69
C ASP A 175 -0.72 -5.91 -19.44
N LEU A 176 -0.44 -5.89 -20.74
CA LEU A 176 -0.77 -4.77 -21.60
C LEU A 176 -2.30 -4.65 -21.75
N ARG A 177 -2.85 -3.47 -21.49
CA ARG A 177 -4.26 -3.12 -21.63
C ARG A 177 -4.47 -2.29 -22.89
N GLY A 178 -5.05 -2.89 -23.91
CA GLY A 178 -5.27 -2.21 -25.19
C GLY A 178 -4.02 -2.16 -26.08
N GLN A 179 -3.96 -1.19 -26.99
CA GLN A 179 -2.86 -1.01 -27.94
C GLN A 179 -1.95 0.13 -27.51
N PRO A 180 -0.64 0.07 -27.83
CA PRO A 180 0.26 1.21 -27.66
C PRO A 180 -0.27 2.46 -28.39
N ARG A 181 -0.25 3.62 -27.74
CA ARG A 181 -0.77 4.87 -28.26
C ARG A 181 0.37 5.87 -28.52
N GLY A 182 0.63 6.18 -29.79
CA GLY A 182 1.57 7.24 -30.17
C GLY A 182 1.04 8.62 -29.76
N ALA A 183 1.94 9.47 -29.25
CA ALA A 183 1.66 10.84 -28.88
C ALA A 183 2.89 11.73 -29.11
N THR A 184 2.73 13.04 -28.96
CA THR A 184 3.84 14.00 -28.93
C THR A 184 3.86 14.68 -27.57
N ALA A 185 4.98 14.62 -26.90
CA ALA A 185 5.19 15.28 -25.61
C ALA A 185 5.26 16.82 -25.78
N ALA A 186 5.16 17.56 -24.68
CA ALA A 186 5.14 19.03 -24.71
C ALA A 186 6.43 19.67 -25.28
N ASP A 187 7.55 18.96 -25.20
CA ASP A 187 8.85 19.36 -25.78
C ASP A 187 9.03 18.95 -27.25
N GLY A 188 8.00 18.35 -27.87
CA GLY A 188 8.03 17.88 -29.25
C GLY A 188 8.55 16.45 -29.44
N THR A 189 8.99 15.76 -28.38
CA THR A 189 9.46 14.38 -28.44
C THR A 189 8.32 13.44 -28.82
N ALA A 190 8.54 12.54 -29.80
CA ALA A 190 7.61 11.46 -30.10
C ALA A 190 7.62 10.44 -28.93
N VAL A 191 6.45 10.06 -28.43
CA VAL A 191 6.32 9.16 -27.28
C VAL A 191 5.22 8.13 -27.52
N VAL A 192 5.25 7.03 -26.74
CA VAL A 192 4.21 6.00 -26.77
C VAL A 192 3.70 5.78 -25.36
N ASP A 193 2.39 5.88 -25.17
CA ASP A 193 1.73 5.56 -23.91
C ASP A 193 1.23 4.11 -23.92
N LEU A 194 1.58 3.35 -22.87
CA LEU A 194 1.16 1.98 -22.62
C LEU A 194 0.31 1.94 -21.35
N ASP A 195 -0.89 1.37 -21.44
CA ASP A 195 -1.68 1.06 -20.25
C ASP A 195 -1.41 -0.36 -19.80
N LEU A 196 -1.01 -0.54 -18.54
CA LEU A 196 -0.65 -1.83 -17.95
C LEU A 196 -1.50 -2.15 -16.71
N GLY A 197 -1.90 -3.43 -16.61
CA GLY A 197 -2.30 -4.03 -15.35
C GLY A 197 -1.09 -4.64 -14.66
N VAL A 198 -0.88 -4.35 -13.38
CA VAL A 198 0.27 -4.84 -12.62
C VAL A 198 -0.23 -5.50 -11.34
N SER A 199 0.07 -6.79 -11.15
CA SER A 199 -0.12 -7.50 -9.88
C SER A 199 1.26 -7.83 -9.30
N CYS A 200 1.52 -7.42 -8.05
CA CYS A 200 2.85 -7.56 -7.49
C CYS A 200 2.86 -7.70 -5.96
N SER A 201 3.95 -8.26 -5.47
CA SER A 201 4.24 -8.37 -4.05
C SER A 201 4.49 -7.01 -3.40
N SER A 202 4.35 -6.95 -2.09
CA SER A 202 4.75 -5.77 -1.31
C SER A 202 6.22 -5.41 -1.52
N GLY A 203 6.50 -4.11 -1.59
CA GLY A 203 7.85 -3.58 -1.79
C GLY A 203 8.26 -3.41 -3.24
N THR A 204 7.42 -3.81 -4.20
CA THR A 204 7.60 -3.52 -5.62
C THR A 204 7.34 -2.04 -5.91
N TYR A 205 8.20 -1.41 -6.68
CA TYR A 205 8.08 -0.03 -7.16
C TYR A 205 7.61 -0.05 -8.62
N VAL A 206 6.35 0.35 -8.87
CA VAL A 206 5.80 0.40 -10.24
C VAL A 206 6.55 1.44 -11.08
N ARG A 207 7.08 2.51 -10.48
CA ARG A 207 7.96 3.48 -11.14
C ARG A 207 9.24 2.81 -11.66
N ALA A 208 9.84 1.94 -10.88
CA ALA A 208 11.02 1.19 -11.32
C ALA A 208 10.67 0.17 -12.42
N ILE A 209 9.45 -0.41 -12.45
CA ILE A 209 8.99 -1.22 -13.59
C ILE A 209 8.98 -0.37 -14.87
N ALA A 210 8.49 0.88 -14.80
CA ALA A 210 8.49 1.78 -15.95
C ALA A 210 9.91 2.07 -16.43
N ARG A 211 10.83 2.46 -15.54
CA ARG A 211 12.24 2.68 -15.84
C ARG A 211 12.88 1.45 -16.50
N ASP A 212 12.73 0.29 -15.88
CA ASP A 212 13.37 -0.95 -16.32
C ASP A 212 12.80 -1.42 -17.67
N LEU A 213 11.49 -1.22 -17.92
CA LEU A 213 10.86 -1.47 -19.24
C LEU A 213 11.43 -0.53 -20.31
N GLY A 214 11.54 0.77 -20.02
CA GLY A 214 12.11 1.75 -20.92
C GLY A 214 13.57 1.45 -21.27
N ALA A 215 14.35 0.99 -20.29
CA ALA A 215 15.74 0.54 -20.48
C ALA A 215 15.80 -0.73 -21.35
N ALA A 216 14.94 -1.73 -21.11
CA ALA A 216 14.87 -2.96 -21.91
C ALA A 216 14.49 -2.70 -23.37
N LEU A 217 13.67 -1.66 -23.63
CA LEU A 217 13.26 -1.23 -24.97
C LEU A 217 14.22 -0.21 -25.60
N GLY A 218 15.21 0.29 -24.84
CA GLY A 218 16.24 1.22 -25.33
C GLY A 218 15.77 2.65 -25.59
N CYS A 219 14.57 3.03 -25.10
CA CYS A 219 14.00 4.37 -25.37
C CYS A 219 13.74 5.19 -24.08
N GLY A 220 13.96 4.62 -22.89
CA GLY A 220 13.59 5.24 -21.62
C GLY A 220 12.08 5.29 -21.38
N ALA A 221 11.67 5.34 -20.13
CA ALA A 221 10.26 5.49 -19.76
C ALA A 221 10.07 6.08 -18.34
N HIS A 222 8.84 6.57 -18.09
CA HIS A 222 8.36 6.99 -16.78
C HIS A 222 6.86 6.74 -16.64
N LEU A 223 6.35 6.76 -15.41
CA LEU A 223 4.90 6.69 -15.15
C LEU A 223 4.22 8.04 -15.41
N THR A 224 3.10 8.03 -16.14
CA THR A 224 2.21 9.21 -16.28
C THR A 224 0.95 9.09 -15.45
N ALA A 225 0.50 7.86 -15.15
CA ALA A 225 -0.61 7.60 -14.24
C ALA A 225 -0.36 6.32 -13.45
N LEU A 226 -0.85 6.30 -12.22
CA LEU A 226 -0.83 5.13 -11.35
C LEU A 226 -2.07 5.10 -10.46
N ARG A 227 -2.81 4.01 -10.49
CA ARG A 227 -3.97 3.78 -9.63
C ARG A 227 -3.86 2.43 -8.94
N ARG A 228 -3.85 2.40 -7.62
CA ARG A 228 -3.90 1.14 -6.87
C ARG A 228 -5.34 0.67 -6.75
N THR A 229 -5.65 -0.47 -7.35
CA THR A 229 -7.01 -1.02 -7.40
C THR A 229 -7.26 -2.02 -6.28
N ARG A 230 -6.23 -2.74 -5.79
CA ARG A 230 -6.38 -3.75 -4.72
C ARG A 230 -5.22 -3.72 -3.71
N VAL A 231 -5.53 -4.07 -2.47
CA VAL A 231 -4.56 -4.36 -1.39
C VAL A 231 -5.05 -5.59 -0.63
N GLY A 232 -4.40 -6.74 -0.80
CA GLY A 232 -4.85 -7.99 -0.22
C GLY A 232 -6.32 -8.28 -0.58
N PRO A 233 -7.22 -8.48 0.41
CA PRO A 233 -8.62 -8.78 0.15
C PRO A 233 -9.50 -7.54 -0.10
N PHE A 234 -8.94 -6.34 -0.19
CA PHE A 234 -9.71 -5.08 -0.32
C PHE A 234 -9.57 -4.51 -1.73
N ASP A 235 -10.70 -4.13 -2.33
CA ASP A 235 -10.81 -3.53 -3.65
C ASP A 235 -11.14 -2.03 -3.56
N VAL A 236 -10.69 -1.25 -4.55
CA VAL A 236 -10.93 0.20 -4.62
C VAL A 236 -12.41 0.53 -4.80
N GLY A 237 -13.20 -0.38 -5.37
CA GLY A 237 -14.66 -0.23 -5.48
C GLY A 237 -15.39 -0.15 -4.13
N GLU A 238 -14.75 -0.65 -3.04
CA GLU A 238 -15.29 -0.53 -1.68
C GLU A 238 -14.87 0.78 -0.98
N ALA A 239 -13.90 1.49 -1.54
CA ALA A 239 -13.33 2.70 -0.94
C ALA A 239 -14.24 3.91 -1.16
N LYS A 240 -14.13 4.89 -0.27
CA LYS A 240 -14.82 6.18 -0.39
C LYS A 240 -13.83 7.30 -0.60
N THR A 241 -14.22 8.31 -1.37
CA THR A 241 -13.45 9.54 -1.49
C THR A 241 -13.47 10.34 -0.19
N LEU A 242 -12.51 11.24 0.00
CA LEU A 242 -12.47 12.11 1.18
C LEU A 242 -13.70 13.01 1.28
N GLU A 243 -14.24 13.44 0.14
CA GLU A 243 -15.46 14.24 0.05
C GLU A 243 -16.68 13.45 0.54
N ALA A 244 -16.84 12.20 0.07
CA ALA A 244 -17.95 11.33 0.50
C ALA A 244 -17.85 10.99 2.00
N LEU A 245 -16.65 10.78 2.53
CA LEU A 245 -16.39 10.58 3.95
C LEU A 245 -16.70 11.84 4.77
N SER A 246 -16.36 13.04 4.26
CA SER A 246 -16.69 14.31 4.90
C SER A 246 -18.19 14.52 4.98
N ALA A 247 -18.92 14.31 3.88
CA ALA A 247 -20.36 14.41 3.84
C ALA A 247 -21.05 13.41 4.80
N GLN A 248 -20.53 12.17 4.89
CA GLN A 248 -21.02 11.17 5.85
C GLN A 248 -20.87 11.66 7.29
N VAL A 249 -19.71 12.22 7.64
CA VAL A 249 -19.42 12.72 9.00
C VAL A 249 -20.25 13.96 9.33
N GLU A 250 -20.51 14.85 8.37
CA GLU A 250 -21.39 16.01 8.53
C GLU A 250 -22.83 15.59 8.80
N ALA A 251 -23.35 14.62 8.01
CA ALA A 251 -24.68 14.07 8.21
C ALA A 251 -24.82 13.34 9.56
N ASP A 252 -23.79 12.59 9.97
CA ASP A 252 -23.74 11.92 11.27
C ASP A 252 -23.77 12.94 12.42
N ALA A 253 -22.97 14.00 12.33
CA ALA A 253 -22.90 15.06 13.34
C ALA A 253 -24.23 15.81 13.51
N ALA A 254 -25.05 15.89 12.46
CA ALA A 254 -26.38 16.50 12.49
C ALA A 254 -27.46 15.55 13.04
N SER A 255 -27.16 14.27 13.26
CA SER A 255 -28.11 13.29 13.79
C SER A 255 -28.35 13.47 15.29
N THR A 256 -29.47 12.96 15.79
CA THR A 256 -29.83 12.99 17.23
C THR A 256 -28.89 12.12 18.08
N ARG A 257 -28.21 11.13 17.47
CA ARG A 257 -27.27 10.21 18.12
C ARG A 257 -26.10 9.98 17.19
N PRO A 258 -25.09 10.86 17.17
CA PRO A 258 -23.92 10.67 16.33
C PRO A 258 -23.19 9.37 16.69
N GLY A 259 -22.93 8.52 15.67
CA GLY A 259 -22.19 7.26 15.79
C GLY A 259 -20.74 7.36 15.35
N GLY A 260 -20.35 8.50 14.75
CA GLY A 260 -19.03 8.76 14.21
C GLY A 260 -18.80 8.21 12.81
N LEU A 261 -17.56 8.29 12.36
CA LEU A 261 -17.14 7.78 11.05
C LEU A 261 -17.37 6.26 10.98
N ARG A 262 -18.07 5.79 9.95
CA ARG A 262 -18.25 4.35 9.71
C ARG A 262 -16.97 3.73 9.17
N VAL A 263 -16.57 2.61 9.77
CA VAL A 263 -15.38 1.84 9.42
C VAL A 263 -15.74 0.36 9.24
N LEU A 264 -14.93 -0.38 8.52
CA LEU A 264 -14.99 -1.84 8.50
C LEU A 264 -14.52 -2.36 9.87
N GLY A 265 -15.39 -3.00 10.62
CA GLY A 265 -15.10 -3.45 11.98
C GLY A 265 -13.94 -4.45 12.06
N LEU A 266 -13.29 -4.54 13.23
CA LEU A 266 -12.12 -5.41 13.45
C LEU A 266 -12.40 -6.86 13.10
N SER A 267 -13.56 -7.41 13.48
CA SER A 267 -13.92 -8.81 13.25
C SER A 267 -14.07 -9.12 11.76
N GLU A 268 -14.75 -8.25 11.02
CA GLU A 268 -14.90 -8.40 9.58
C GLU A 268 -13.56 -8.24 8.86
N ALA A 269 -12.77 -7.23 9.23
CA ALA A 269 -11.43 -7.04 8.70
C ALA A 269 -10.54 -8.26 8.92
N ALA A 270 -10.58 -8.84 10.13
CA ALA A 270 -9.79 -10.02 10.46
C ALA A 270 -10.24 -11.26 9.67
N ARG A 271 -11.56 -11.48 9.49
CA ARG A 271 -12.09 -12.60 8.68
C ARG A 271 -11.69 -12.51 7.22
N ARG A 272 -11.59 -11.31 6.69
CA ARG A 272 -11.16 -11.11 5.29
C ARG A 272 -9.67 -11.33 5.10
N CYS A 273 -8.87 -11.02 6.13
CA CYS A 273 -7.40 -11.02 6.03
C CYS A 273 -6.76 -12.35 6.42
N PHE A 274 -7.33 -13.09 7.37
CA PHE A 274 -6.68 -14.24 8.00
C PHE A 274 -7.53 -15.49 7.96
N PRO A 275 -6.93 -16.71 7.93
CA PRO A 275 -7.64 -17.92 8.30
C PRO A 275 -8.32 -17.73 9.66
N ALA A 276 -9.56 -18.21 9.78
CA ALA A 276 -10.40 -17.98 10.95
C ALA A 276 -10.64 -19.27 11.71
N VAL A 277 -10.53 -19.22 13.04
CA VAL A 277 -10.91 -20.31 13.94
C VAL A 277 -11.98 -19.83 14.93
N GLU A 278 -13.08 -20.58 15.02
CA GLU A 278 -14.11 -20.34 16.03
C GLU A 278 -13.64 -20.98 17.36
N LEU A 279 -13.65 -20.16 18.40
CA LEU A 279 -13.21 -20.49 19.74
C LEU A 279 -14.42 -20.82 20.64
N THR A 280 -14.23 -21.69 21.61
CA THR A 280 -15.16 -21.79 22.74
C THR A 280 -15.04 -20.58 23.66
N GLU A 281 -16.01 -20.33 24.56
CA GLU A 281 -15.92 -19.27 25.55
C GLU A 281 -14.68 -19.39 26.42
N ALA A 282 -14.31 -20.61 26.84
CA ALA A 282 -13.13 -20.86 27.64
C ALA A 282 -11.83 -20.51 26.89
N GLU A 283 -11.73 -20.89 25.61
CA GLU A 283 -10.57 -20.55 24.76
C GLU A 283 -10.48 -19.04 24.52
N ALA A 284 -11.61 -18.38 24.25
CA ALA A 284 -11.68 -16.94 24.05
C ALA A 284 -11.25 -16.19 25.32
N GLY A 285 -11.75 -16.60 26.48
CA GLY A 285 -11.35 -16.06 27.79
C GLY A 285 -9.86 -16.23 28.06
N ALA A 286 -9.32 -17.44 27.82
CA ALA A 286 -7.88 -17.69 27.99
C ALA A 286 -7.02 -16.77 27.10
N LEU A 287 -7.39 -16.59 25.83
CA LEU A 287 -6.70 -15.71 24.90
C LEU A 287 -6.81 -14.24 25.26
N GLY A 288 -7.98 -13.80 25.76
CA GLY A 288 -8.18 -12.43 26.26
C GLY A 288 -7.19 -12.06 27.39
N HIS A 289 -6.81 -13.04 28.19
CA HIS A 289 -5.77 -12.94 29.23
C HIS A 289 -4.35 -13.22 28.71
N GLY A 290 -4.15 -13.39 27.38
CA GLY A 290 -2.85 -13.65 26.78
C GLY A 290 -2.32 -15.08 26.94
N GLN A 291 -3.16 -16.03 27.39
CA GLN A 291 -2.77 -17.44 27.57
C GLN A 291 -2.69 -18.15 26.21
N ALA A 292 -1.82 -19.16 26.12
CA ALA A 292 -1.67 -19.98 24.92
C ALA A 292 -2.63 -21.17 24.94
N LEU A 293 -3.19 -21.49 23.77
CA LEU A 293 -4.03 -22.67 23.51
C LEU A 293 -3.20 -23.87 23.00
N PRO A 294 -3.76 -25.09 22.94
CA PRO A 294 -3.14 -26.22 22.22
C PRO A 294 -2.96 -25.88 20.73
N ALA A 295 -1.88 -26.38 20.10
CA ALA A 295 -1.63 -26.14 18.67
C ALA A 295 -2.75 -26.69 17.76
N SER A 296 -3.42 -27.78 18.18
CA SER A 296 -4.59 -28.37 17.49
C SER A 296 -5.75 -27.37 17.27
N THR A 297 -5.81 -26.30 18.07
CA THR A 297 -6.77 -25.21 17.83
C THR A 297 -6.62 -24.62 16.43
N LEU A 298 -5.39 -24.49 15.92
CA LEU A 298 -5.11 -23.93 14.59
C LEU A 298 -5.52 -24.87 13.45
N GLU A 299 -5.61 -26.18 13.69
CA GLU A 299 -6.03 -27.18 12.70
C GLU A 299 -7.51 -27.01 12.30
N ARG A 300 -8.31 -26.35 13.14
CA ARG A 300 -9.72 -26.04 12.87
C ARG A 300 -9.89 -24.79 12.00
N ALA A 301 -8.80 -24.08 11.67
CA ALA A 301 -8.88 -22.83 10.94
C ALA A 301 -9.35 -23.02 9.51
N GLN A 302 -10.25 -22.15 9.06
CA GLN A 302 -10.75 -22.07 7.70
C GLN A 302 -10.07 -20.90 6.97
N ALA A 303 -9.55 -21.16 5.77
CA ALA A 303 -8.89 -20.14 4.96
C ALA A 303 -9.90 -19.10 4.43
N PRO A 304 -9.57 -17.81 4.40
CA PRO A 304 -10.37 -16.81 3.71
C PRO A 304 -10.22 -16.96 2.18
N ALA A 305 -11.14 -16.36 1.42
CA ALA A 305 -11.10 -16.40 -0.05
C ALA A 305 -9.79 -15.82 -0.62
N HIS A 306 -9.24 -14.81 0.04
CA HIS A 306 -7.99 -14.13 -0.36
C HIS A 306 -7.08 -13.96 0.86
N PRO A 307 -6.34 -14.99 1.27
CA PRO A 307 -5.48 -14.91 2.43
C PRO A 307 -4.33 -13.91 2.20
N ILE A 308 -4.00 -13.12 3.22
CA ILE A 308 -2.77 -12.38 3.23
C ILE A 308 -1.63 -13.36 3.53
N THR A 309 -0.72 -13.50 2.60
CA THR A 309 0.52 -14.25 2.86
C THR A 309 1.46 -13.35 3.65
N PRO A 310 1.79 -13.67 4.91
CA PRO A 310 2.78 -12.90 5.65
C PRO A 310 4.12 -13.05 4.92
N LYS A 311 4.82 -11.93 4.64
CA LYS A 311 6.20 -12.02 4.20
C LYS A 311 7.02 -12.72 5.28
N SER A 312 7.78 -13.75 4.90
CA SER A 312 8.93 -14.17 5.67
C SER A 312 9.88 -12.97 5.78
N GLU A 313 10.40 -12.72 6.98
CA GLU A 313 11.25 -11.58 7.26
C GLU A 313 12.52 -11.58 6.39
N ALA A 314 12.50 -10.82 5.29
CA ALA A 314 13.69 -10.41 4.56
C ALA A 314 13.41 -9.10 3.80
N SER A 315 13.03 -8.03 4.52
CA SER A 315 13.05 -6.67 3.96
C SER A 315 13.34 -5.68 5.08
N PRO A 316 14.57 -5.13 5.17
CA PRO A 316 14.89 -4.04 6.09
C PRO A 316 14.28 -2.75 5.52
N GLY A 317 13.07 -2.40 5.95
CA GLY A 317 12.34 -1.24 5.43
C GLY A 317 11.45 -0.52 6.43
N HIS A 318 11.38 -0.96 7.68
CA HIS A 318 10.73 -0.23 8.79
C HIS A 318 11.51 -0.45 10.06
N GLN A 319 12.64 0.26 10.19
CA GLN A 319 13.28 0.46 11.49
C GLN A 319 12.71 1.74 12.11
N ASP A 320 11.62 1.59 12.82
CA ASP A 320 11.28 2.35 14.02
C ASP A 320 10.48 1.40 14.91
N SER A 321 11.16 0.76 15.82
CA SER A 321 10.82 0.31 17.17
C SER A 321 11.34 -1.08 17.49
N GLN A 322 12.19 -1.09 18.51
CA GLN A 322 12.62 -2.18 19.40
C GLN A 322 13.35 -3.38 18.75
N GLU A 323 14.63 -3.47 19.13
CA GLU A 323 15.48 -4.64 18.94
C GLU A 323 14.74 -5.92 19.37
N ALA A 324 14.42 -6.75 18.39
CA ALA A 324 14.03 -8.13 18.66
C ALA A 324 15.29 -8.92 19.01
N ALA A 325 15.22 -9.67 20.10
CA ALA A 325 16.30 -10.54 20.54
C ALA A 325 16.68 -11.57 19.44
N PRO A 326 17.97 -11.92 19.27
CA PRO A 326 18.39 -12.88 18.27
C PRO A 326 17.88 -14.28 18.62
N GLY A 327 17.05 -14.87 17.77
CA GLY A 327 16.58 -16.25 17.89
C GLY A 327 15.13 -16.54 17.50
N ASP A 328 14.36 -15.55 17.07
CA ASP A 328 12.94 -15.72 16.72
C ASP A 328 12.79 -15.80 15.19
N ALA A 329 12.63 -17.02 14.66
CA ALA A 329 12.08 -17.21 13.33
C ALA A 329 10.73 -16.48 13.31
N GLY A 330 10.51 -15.59 12.33
CA GLY A 330 9.31 -14.77 12.21
C GLY A 330 8.01 -15.56 12.43
N PRO A 331 6.91 -14.93 12.85
CA PRO A 331 5.68 -15.64 13.13
C PRO A 331 5.23 -16.40 11.88
N GLY A 332 5.12 -17.71 12.00
CA GLY A 332 4.51 -18.57 10.97
C GLY A 332 3.11 -18.08 10.59
N PRO A 333 2.37 -18.83 9.76
CA PRO A 333 1.02 -18.45 9.35
C PRO A 333 0.18 -18.01 10.56
N VAL A 334 -0.47 -16.86 10.43
CA VAL A 334 -1.28 -16.26 11.50
C VAL A 334 -2.75 -16.59 11.27
N VAL A 335 -3.45 -17.01 12.33
CA VAL A 335 -4.88 -17.36 12.34
C VAL A 335 -5.64 -16.41 13.26
N ALA A 336 -6.78 -15.90 12.83
CA ALA A 336 -7.65 -15.07 13.66
C ALA A 336 -8.61 -15.94 14.48
N GLY A 337 -8.59 -15.79 15.80
CA GLY A 337 -9.49 -16.47 16.73
C GLY A 337 -10.72 -15.61 17.04
N PHE A 338 -11.91 -16.19 16.86
CA PHE A 338 -13.20 -15.52 17.07
C PHE A 338 -13.94 -16.14 18.24
N ALA A 339 -14.47 -15.30 19.13
CA ALA A 339 -15.35 -15.71 20.21
C ALA A 339 -16.74 -16.14 19.66
N PRO A 340 -17.58 -16.85 20.45
CA PRO A 340 -18.91 -17.30 20.03
C PRO A 340 -19.87 -16.19 19.56
N ASP A 341 -19.67 -14.97 20.05
CA ASP A 341 -20.43 -13.77 19.61
C ASP A 341 -19.91 -13.18 18.28
N GLY A 342 -18.89 -13.80 17.66
CA GLY A 342 -18.28 -13.37 16.40
C GLY A 342 -17.23 -12.26 16.56
N ALA A 343 -16.91 -11.84 17.79
CA ALA A 343 -15.85 -10.86 18.01
C ALA A 343 -14.46 -11.48 17.81
N VAL A 344 -13.56 -10.79 17.10
CA VAL A 344 -12.16 -11.21 17.00
C VAL A 344 -11.45 -10.96 18.32
N VAL A 345 -10.90 -12.03 18.91
CA VAL A 345 -10.19 -11.96 20.20
C VAL A 345 -8.70 -11.69 19.99
N ALA A 346 -8.06 -12.50 19.16
CA ALA A 346 -6.62 -12.44 18.94
C ALA A 346 -6.21 -12.99 17.58
N LEU A 347 -5.01 -12.60 17.13
CA LEU A 347 -4.28 -13.32 16.10
C LEU A 347 -3.34 -14.31 16.78
N LEU A 348 -3.30 -15.53 16.26
CA LEU A 348 -2.59 -16.68 16.81
C LEU A 348 -1.52 -17.16 15.84
N ALA A 349 -0.36 -17.60 16.37
CA ALA A 349 0.65 -18.32 15.62
C ALA A 349 1.08 -19.58 16.37
N ALA A 350 1.47 -20.62 15.61
CA ALA A 350 2.03 -21.82 16.17
C ALA A 350 3.42 -21.55 16.78
N ARG A 351 3.64 -22.03 18.00
CA ARG A 351 4.97 -22.06 18.64
C ARG A 351 5.13 -23.37 19.40
N GLY A 352 5.82 -24.33 18.76
CA GLY A 352 5.89 -25.71 19.25
C GLY A 352 4.49 -26.35 19.32
N SER A 353 4.17 -26.95 20.46
CA SER A 353 2.85 -27.58 20.70
C SER A 353 1.74 -26.61 21.12
N ARG A 354 1.99 -25.28 21.05
CA ARG A 354 1.04 -24.25 21.52
C ARG A 354 0.70 -23.27 20.40
N ALA A 355 -0.57 -22.83 20.37
CA ALA A 355 -1.04 -21.67 19.64
C ALA A 355 -0.95 -20.43 20.58
N ARG A 356 -0.05 -19.51 20.29
CA ARG A 356 0.15 -18.31 21.11
C ARG A 356 -0.47 -17.08 20.48
N PRO A 357 -1.10 -16.20 21.25
CA PRO A 357 -1.54 -14.92 20.73
C PRO A 357 -0.31 -14.06 20.37
N VAL A 358 -0.22 -13.66 19.10
CA VAL A 358 0.77 -12.69 18.61
C VAL A 358 0.21 -11.27 18.65
N LEU A 359 -1.13 -11.16 18.70
CA LEU A 359 -1.83 -9.89 18.80
C LEU A 359 -3.17 -10.10 19.50
N VAL A 360 -3.38 -9.54 20.68
CA VAL A 360 -4.69 -9.52 21.35
C VAL A 360 -5.44 -8.26 20.92
N LEU A 361 -6.63 -8.44 20.33
CA LEU A 361 -7.48 -7.37 19.82
C LEU A 361 -8.63 -7.02 20.77
N ALA A 362 -9.16 -8.01 21.48
CA ALA A 362 -10.15 -7.83 22.55
C ALA A 362 -9.55 -8.39 23.85
N PRO A 363 -8.87 -7.56 24.66
CA PRO A 363 -8.48 -7.97 26.01
C PRO A 363 -9.72 -8.19 26.87
N ALA A 364 -9.64 -9.17 27.79
CA ALA A 364 -10.69 -9.50 28.74
C ALA A 364 -11.00 -8.32 29.68
#